data_af11b091eb3dda311e73b0b839daf5c0
#
_entry.id   af11b091eb3dda311e73b0b839daf5c0
#
_cell.length_a   1.000
_cell.length_b   1.000
_cell.length_c   1.000
_cell.angle_alpha   90.00
_cell.angle_beta   90.00
_cell.angle_gamma   90.00
#
_symmetry.space_group_name_H-M   'P 1'
#
loop_
_entity.id
_entity.type
_entity.pdbx_description
1 polymer ?
#
loop_
_entity_poly.entity_id
_entity_poly.type
_entity_poly.pdbx_seq_one_letter_code
_entity_poly.pdbx_strand_id
1 'polypeptide(L)'
;MKRTQVLLFIFSVIAALAGVCALFPEGERQVAGMSIRFPSLQEMLSGEEAEEIRLSPEELIEQRKAAVAEAEKNRFEDFFESDPARFYLPEGNTEYFDALFEALDGAGENGVRIVHYGDSQIEEDRISSKIREALQERFGGYGQGMMPAMKYFTFGMGCDASGEGERFSVFGNKAENNKYGPYGDFIRIDSTVQLSFRQMRSKDKGVMPFDRLSLLIGNVDGEFSMSCGGKTQVASGDYTLARYTFELPDSSLRAGLTLSGKADVYGVLLDSRKGVHLDNVSMRGCAGLVFTSISSEQLRSFYRDGNVRLIILQYGGNSVPYTTNSKAVSNYAQAMRKQIAYLRKMAPDAKIVLIGPSDMSTLVKGKRQTYPILPEYIDSLRVNANAAGAAYWDLYGAMGGWNSMVDWVNSNPPLAGSDHVHFTRRGSEKVGEMFSDSFLLYYDHYKLRKRK
;
A
#
# COMPACT_ATOMS: atom_id res chain seq x y z
N MET A 1 -32.41 24.66 -47.42
CA MET A 1 -32.91 23.60 -48.33
C MET A 1 -34.34 23.94 -48.73
N LYS A 2 -34.67 23.82 -50.04
CA LYS A 2 -36.07 24.03 -50.49
C LYS A 2 -36.92 22.87 -49.94
N ARG A 3 -38.19 23.14 -49.58
CA ARG A 3 -39.12 22.13 -49.01
C ARG A 3 -39.17 20.82 -49.84
N THR A 4 -39.04 20.92 -51.16
CA THR A 4 -38.97 19.78 -52.10
C THR A 4 -37.73 18.93 -51.93
N GLN A 5 -36.57 19.48 -51.52
CA GLN A 5 -35.34 18.72 -51.26
C GLN A 5 -35.41 17.94 -49.96
N VAL A 6 -36.10 18.49 -48.95
CA VAL A 6 -36.32 17.77 -47.67
C VAL A 6 -37.26 16.57 -47.88
N LEU A 7 -38.34 16.76 -48.64
CA LEU A 7 -39.28 15.69 -48.98
C LEU A 7 -38.60 14.59 -49.83
N LEU A 8 -37.79 14.94 -50.83
CA LEU A 8 -37.01 13.99 -51.62
C LEU A 8 -36.02 13.20 -50.74
N PHE A 9 -35.34 13.86 -49.81
CA PHE A 9 -34.43 13.21 -48.90
C PHE A 9 -35.18 12.21 -47.97
N ILE A 10 -36.31 12.62 -47.41
CA ILE A 10 -37.14 11.72 -46.55
C ILE A 10 -37.61 10.50 -47.37
N PHE A 11 -38.11 10.71 -48.56
CA PHE A 11 -38.53 9.63 -49.47
C PHE A 11 -37.38 8.70 -49.83
N SER A 12 -36.20 9.25 -50.10
CA SER A 12 -35.00 8.41 -50.39
C SER A 12 -34.56 7.56 -49.18
N VAL A 13 -34.64 8.10 -48.01
CA VAL A 13 -34.33 7.35 -46.76
C VAL A 13 -35.36 6.25 -46.52
N ILE A 14 -36.65 6.56 -46.65
CA ILE A 14 -37.71 5.55 -46.51
C ILE A 14 -37.57 4.44 -47.59
N ALA A 15 -37.30 4.79 -48.85
CA ALA A 15 -37.09 3.82 -49.89
C ALA A 15 -35.83 2.94 -49.66
N ALA A 16 -34.76 3.53 -49.14
CA ALA A 16 -33.55 2.80 -48.78
C ALA A 16 -33.79 1.82 -47.60
N LEU A 17 -34.52 2.25 -46.56
CA LEU A 17 -34.93 1.40 -45.45
C LEU A 17 -35.84 0.27 -45.89
N ALA A 18 -36.85 0.56 -46.75
CA ALA A 18 -37.71 -0.47 -47.29
C ALA A 18 -36.95 -1.47 -48.19
N GLY A 19 -35.96 -0.99 -48.94
CA GLY A 19 -35.06 -1.84 -49.72
C GLY A 19 -34.18 -2.75 -48.85
N VAL A 20 -33.69 -2.26 -47.74
CA VAL A 20 -32.95 -3.07 -46.74
C VAL A 20 -33.87 -4.12 -46.14
N CYS A 21 -35.08 -3.76 -45.71
CA CYS A 21 -36.05 -4.72 -45.16
C CYS A 21 -36.48 -5.79 -46.19
N ALA A 22 -36.55 -5.47 -47.47
CA ALA A 22 -36.89 -6.43 -48.53
C ALA A 22 -35.75 -7.40 -48.90
N LEU A 23 -34.51 -6.97 -48.74
CA LEU A 23 -33.31 -7.74 -49.04
C LEU A 23 -32.78 -8.60 -47.86
N PHE A 24 -33.16 -8.27 -46.65
CA PHE A 24 -32.79 -9.06 -45.47
C PHE A 24 -33.87 -10.11 -45.17
N PRO A 25 -33.48 -11.40 -45.06
CA PRO A 25 -34.44 -12.45 -44.72
C PRO A 25 -34.99 -12.25 -43.33
N GLU A 26 -36.24 -12.63 -43.12
CA GLU A 26 -36.95 -12.59 -41.82
C GLU A 26 -36.19 -13.33 -40.77
N GLY A 27 -36.05 -12.75 -39.56
CA GLY A 27 -35.48 -13.38 -38.38
C GLY A 27 -34.34 -12.57 -37.72
N GLU A 28 -33.97 -12.99 -36.52
CA GLU A 28 -32.84 -12.41 -35.79
C GLU A 28 -31.49 -12.89 -36.33
N ARG A 29 -30.57 -11.95 -36.53
CA ARG A 29 -29.18 -12.23 -36.88
C ARG A 29 -28.23 -11.64 -35.86
N GLN A 30 -27.23 -12.41 -35.49
CA GLN A 30 -26.13 -11.92 -34.66
C GLN A 30 -25.06 -11.26 -35.58
N VAL A 31 -24.83 -9.97 -35.37
CA VAL A 31 -23.74 -9.21 -36.02
C VAL A 31 -22.89 -8.62 -34.91
N ALA A 32 -21.63 -9.01 -34.83
CA ALA A 32 -20.66 -8.56 -33.83
C ALA A 32 -21.15 -8.74 -32.37
N GLY A 33 -21.84 -9.85 -32.06
CA GLY A 33 -22.33 -10.14 -30.70
C GLY A 33 -23.65 -9.44 -30.34
N MET A 34 -24.25 -8.68 -31.26
CA MET A 34 -25.57 -8.05 -31.07
C MET A 34 -26.61 -8.75 -31.92
N SER A 35 -27.78 -9.05 -31.35
CA SER A 35 -28.92 -9.55 -32.09
C SER A 35 -29.65 -8.39 -32.78
N ILE A 36 -29.66 -8.37 -34.10
CA ILE A 36 -30.33 -7.36 -34.90
C ILE A 36 -31.49 -8.00 -35.62
N ARG A 37 -32.72 -7.52 -35.39
CA ARG A 37 -33.92 -7.89 -36.09
C ARG A 37 -34.36 -6.74 -37.01
N PHE A 38 -34.57 -7.04 -38.28
CA PHE A 38 -35.17 -6.11 -39.20
C PHE A 38 -36.67 -6.46 -39.36
N PRO A 39 -37.60 -5.46 -39.22
CA PRO A 39 -39.01 -5.73 -39.40
C PRO A 39 -39.28 -6.09 -40.87
N SER A 40 -40.22 -6.99 -41.13
CA SER A 40 -40.65 -7.31 -42.46
C SER A 40 -41.41 -6.14 -43.10
N LEU A 41 -41.45 -6.09 -44.42
CA LEU A 41 -42.21 -5.05 -45.14
C LEU A 41 -43.71 -5.07 -44.80
N GLN A 42 -44.22 -6.26 -44.42
CA GLN A 42 -45.60 -6.48 -44.01
C GLN A 42 -45.85 -5.90 -42.59
N GLU A 43 -44.95 -6.11 -41.68
CA GLU A 43 -44.98 -5.51 -40.31
C GLU A 43 -44.90 -3.99 -40.35
N MET A 44 -44.08 -3.41 -41.30
CA MET A 44 -43.99 -1.96 -41.46
C MET A 44 -45.27 -1.33 -42.07
N LEU A 45 -46.00 -2.10 -42.90
CA LEU A 45 -47.21 -1.61 -43.58
C LEU A 45 -48.50 -1.90 -42.83
N SER A 46 -48.53 -2.96 -41.99
CA SER A 46 -49.72 -3.36 -41.22
C SER A 46 -49.99 -2.45 -40.01
N GLY A 47 -49.00 -1.70 -39.57
CA GLY A 47 -49.13 -0.85 -38.38
C GLY A 47 -49.38 -1.66 -37.11
N GLU A 48 -49.16 -2.98 -37.15
CA GLU A 48 -49.15 -3.79 -35.93
C GLU A 48 -47.93 -3.31 -35.09
N GLU A 49 -48.23 -2.59 -34.01
CA GLU A 49 -47.24 -2.33 -32.98
C GLU A 49 -46.71 -3.68 -32.52
N ALA A 50 -45.41 -3.96 -32.77
CA ALA A 50 -44.74 -5.06 -32.07
C ALA A 50 -45.07 -4.86 -30.57
N GLU A 51 -45.62 -5.88 -29.92
CA GLU A 51 -45.78 -5.86 -28.47
C GLU A 51 -44.40 -5.60 -27.89
N GLU A 52 -44.10 -4.29 -27.70
CA GLU A 52 -42.96 -3.92 -26.86
C GLU A 52 -43.19 -4.57 -25.53
N ILE A 53 -42.42 -5.58 -25.19
CA ILE A 53 -42.38 -6.14 -23.85
C ILE A 53 -41.96 -4.98 -22.95
N ARG A 54 -42.91 -4.19 -22.51
CA ARG A 54 -42.69 -3.11 -21.54
C ARG A 54 -42.53 -3.77 -20.19
N LEU A 55 -41.25 -3.94 -19.82
CA LEU A 55 -40.92 -4.34 -18.45
C LEU A 55 -41.57 -3.33 -17.49
N SER A 56 -42.16 -3.86 -16.42
CA SER A 56 -42.68 -3.02 -15.33
C SER A 56 -41.54 -2.18 -14.75
N PRO A 57 -41.81 -1.04 -14.09
CA PRO A 57 -40.80 -0.26 -13.41
C PRO A 57 -39.95 -1.09 -12.44
N GLU A 58 -40.56 -2.07 -11.77
CA GLU A 58 -39.89 -3.01 -10.88
C GLU A 58 -38.92 -3.93 -11.63
N GLU A 59 -39.33 -4.52 -12.74
CA GLU A 59 -38.49 -5.37 -13.58
C GLU A 59 -37.32 -4.58 -14.20
N LEU A 60 -37.53 -3.33 -14.61
CA LEU A 60 -36.46 -2.45 -15.09
C LEU A 60 -35.45 -2.12 -14.01
N ILE A 61 -35.89 -1.91 -12.75
CA ILE A 61 -35.02 -1.66 -11.62
C ILE A 61 -34.19 -2.92 -11.32
N GLU A 62 -34.80 -4.10 -11.30
CA GLU A 62 -34.11 -5.37 -11.06
C GLU A 62 -33.12 -5.69 -12.18
N GLN A 63 -33.48 -5.46 -13.45
CA GLN A 63 -32.58 -5.65 -14.59
C GLN A 63 -31.37 -4.69 -14.52
N ARG A 64 -31.59 -3.43 -14.13
CA ARG A 64 -30.49 -2.48 -13.91
C ARG A 64 -29.59 -2.88 -12.76
N LYS A 65 -30.14 -3.32 -11.63
CA LYS A 65 -29.36 -3.83 -10.50
C LYS A 65 -28.53 -5.06 -10.90
N ALA A 66 -29.11 -6.00 -11.64
CA ALA A 66 -28.39 -7.16 -12.14
C ALA A 66 -27.25 -6.77 -13.08
N ALA A 67 -27.50 -5.84 -14.02
CA ALA A 67 -26.47 -5.37 -14.94
C ALA A 67 -25.32 -4.62 -14.23
N VAL A 68 -25.63 -3.82 -13.21
CA VAL A 68 -24.60 -3.17 -12.38
C VAL A 68 -23.80 -4.20 -11.58
N ALA A 69 -24.46 -5.19 -10.99
CA ALA A 69 -23.78 -6.24 -10.22
C ALA A 69 -22.89 -7.11 -11.12
N GLU A 70 -23.31 -7.39 -12.35
CA GLU A 70 -22.51 -8.13 -13.33
C GLU A 70 -21.31 -7.30 -13.82
N ALA A 71 -21.49 -6.01 -14.07
CA ALA A 71 -20.39 -5.12 -14.44
C ALA A 71 -19.35 -4.96 -13.32
N GLU A 72 -19.80 -4.85 -12.05
CA GLU A 72 -18.91 -4.86 -10.90
C GLU A 72 -18.15 -6.20 -10.79
N LYS A 73 -18.83 -7.32 -10.94
CA LYS A 73 -18.21 -8.66 -10.91
C LYS A 73 -17.14 -8.80 -12.00
N ASN A 74 -17.45 -8.45 -13.24
CA ASN A 74 -16.52 -8.52 -14.37
C ASN A 74 -15.28 -7.62 -14.12
N ARG A 75 -15.46 -6.42 -13.55
CA ARG A 75 -14.35 -5.52 -13.17
C ARG A 75 -13.38 -6.17 -12.19
N PHE A 76 -13.87 -6.90 -11.19
CA PHE A 76 -13.01 -7.60 -10.22
C PHE A 76 -12.31 -8.81 -10.86
N GLU A 77 -13.03 -9.59 -11.68
CA GLU A 77 -12.47 -10.75 -12.36
C GLU A 77 -11.34 -10.32 -13.29
N ASP A 78 -11.56 -9.32 -14.16
CA ASP A 78 -10.55 -8.77 -15.06
C ASP A 78 -9.31 -8.28 -14.31
N PHE A 79 -9.50 -7.55 -13.20
CA PHE A 79 -8.40 -7.07 -12.39
C PHE A 79 -7.60 -8.22 -11.78
N PHE A 80 -8.26 -9.19 -11.16
CA PHE A 80 -7.59 -10.30 -10.47
C PHE A 80 -6.87 -11.25 -11.43
N GLU A 81 -7.34 -11.37 -12.66
CA GLU A 81 -6.73 -12.26 -13.65
C GLU A 81 -5.54 -11.62 -14.37
N SER A 82 -5.64 -10.37 -14.77
CA SER A 82 -4.71 -9.79 -15.75
C SER A 82 -4.02 -8.50 -15.34
N ASP A 83 -4.53 -7.73 -14.36
CA ASP A 83 -3.95 -6.44 -14.02
C ASP A 83 -2.54 -6.60 -13.42
N PRO A 84 -1.52 -5.88 -13.94
CA PRO A 84 -0.17 -5.93 -13.39
C PRO A 84 -0.08 -5.50 -11.92
N ALA A 85 -0.98 -4.64 -11.45
CA ALA A 85 -1.00 -4.16 -10.07
C ALA A 85 -1.79 -5.07 -9.11
N ARG A 86 -2.25 -6.26 -9.56
CA ARG A 86 -2.89 -7.22 -8.66
C ARG A 86 -1.90 -7.81 -7.66
N PHE A 87 -2.43 -8.33 -6.55
CA PHE A 87 -1.64 -9.14 -5.63
C PHE A 87 -1.55 -10.58 -6.11
N TYR A 88 -0.35 -11.13 -6.12
CA TYR A 88 -0.12 -12.57 -6.25
C TYR A 88 -0.26 -13.20 -4.86
N LEU A 89 -1.37 -13.88 -4.64
CA LEU A 89 -1.74 -14.42 -3.34
C LEU A 89 -1.18 -15.84 -3.12
N PRO A 90 -0.82 -16.21 -1.87
CA PRO A 90 -0.39 -17.57 -1.56
C PRO A 90 -1.45 -18.58 -1.98
N GLU A 91 -1.05 -19.63 -2.71
CA GLU A 91 -1.93 -20.69 -3.21
C GLU A 91 -3.14 -20.19 -4.02
N GLY A 92 -3.10 -18.95 -4.53
CA GLY A 92 -4.22 -18.31 -5.21
C GLY A 92 -5.42 -18.02 -4.30
N ASN A 93 -5.23 -18.02 -2.98
CA ASN A 93 -6.29 -17.85 -2.00
C ASN A 93 -6.87 -16.41 -2.03
N THR A 94 -8.00 -16.23 -2.69
CA THR A 94 -8.69 -14.94 -2.82
C THR A 94 -9.22 -14.37 -1.49
N GLU A 95 -9.30 -15.18 -0.44
CA GLU A 95 -9.71 -14.79 0.92
C GLU A 95 -8.50 -14.43 1.81
N TYR A 96 -7.29 -14.38 1.23
CA TYR A 96 -6.05 -14.15 1.98
C TYR A 96 -6.13 -12.95 2.93
N PHE A 97 -6.78 -11.87 2.51
CA PHE A 97 -6.89 -10.64 3.28
C PHE A 97 -8.14 -10.55 4.16
N ASP A 98 -9.06 -11.50 4.14
CA ASP A 98 -10.37 -11.38 4.80
C ASP A 98 -10.28 -11.04 6.29
N ALA A 99 -9.43 -11.73 7.05
CA ALA A 99 -9.23 -11.43 8.47
C ALA A 99 -8.62 -10.04 8.73
N LEU A 100 -7.80 -9.55 7.81
CA LEU A 100 -7.27 -8.18 7.86
C LEU A 100 -8.40 -7.17 7.59
N PHE A 101 -9.23 -7.42 6.58
CA PHE A 101 -10.33 -6.54 6.23
C PHE A 101 -11.40 -6.48 7.33
N GLU A 102 -11.66 -7.60 7.99
CA GLU A 102 -12.52 -7.63 9.19
C GLU A 102 -11.94 -6.78 10.32
N ALA A 103 -10.63 -6.87 10.57
CA ALA A 103 -9.97 -6.02 11.55
C ALA A 103 -10.01 -4.54 11.17
N LEU A 104 -9.86 -4.19 9.88
CA LEU A 104 -9.98 -2.82 9.39
C LEU A 104 -11.40 -2.26 9.53
N ASP A 105 -12.44 -3.07 9.32
CA ASP A 105 -13.84 -2.68 9.59
C ASP A 105 -14.03 -2.28 11.06
N GLY A 106 -13.33 -2.94 11.99
CA GLY A 106 -13.34 -2.65 13.43
C GLY A 106 -12.34 -1.60 13.90
N ALA A 107 -11.56 -0.97 13.01
CA ALA A 107 -10.48 -0.07 13.38
C ALA A 107 -10.95 1.17 14.17
N GLY A 108 -12.17 1.64 13.92
CA GLY A 108 -12.78 2.74 14.66
C GLY A 108 -13.00 2.49 16.16
N GLU A 109 -12.91 1.24 16.59
CA GLU A 109 -13.05 0.86 18.01
C GLU A 109 -11.72 0.39 18.62
N ASN A 110 -11.01 -0.47 17.91
CA ASN A 110 -9.87 -1.21 18.46
C ASN A 110 -8.51 -0.68 18.00
N GLY A 111 -8.48 0.20 17.01
CA GLY A 111 -7.26 0.61 16.32
C GLY A 111 -6.60 -0.58 15.59
N VAL A 112 -6.05 -0.33 14.42
CA VAL A 112 -5.30 -1.31 13.64
C VAL A 112 -3.96 -0.71 13.24
N ARG A 113 -2.88 -1.45 13.47
CA ARG A 113 -1.54 -1.02 13.06
C ARG A 113 -1.06 -1.79 11.85
N ILE A 114 -0.42 -1.04 10.96
CA ILE A 114 0.26 -1.52 9.75
C ILE A 114 1.72 -1.09 9.87
N VAL A 115 2.66 -1.98 9.59
CA VAL A 115 4.08 -1.63 9.61
C VAL A 115 4.64 -1.79 8.21
N HIS A 116 5.14 -0.70 7.64
CA HIS A 116 5.79 -0.68 6.33
C HIS A 116 7.30 -0.61 6.51
N TYR A 117 7.96 -1.74 6.35
CA TYR A 117 9.41 -1.87 6.32
C TYR A 117 9.94 -1.72 4.90
N GLY A 118 11.00 -0.96 4.71
CA GLY A 118 11.62 -0.82 3.41
C GLY A 118 12.99 -0.17 3.45
N ASP A 119 13.53 0.09 2.28
CA ASP A 119 14.83 0.72 2.09
C ASP A 119 14.71 2.24 1.80
N SER A 120 15.63 2.80 1.01
CA SER A 120 15.62 4.21 0.63
C SER A 120 14.40 4.63 -0.20
N GLN A 121 13.66 3.70 -0.79
CA GLN A 121 12.45 4.04 -1.56
C GLN A 121 11.33 4.60 -0.68
N ILE A 122 11.24 4.15 0.59
CA ILE A 122 10.24 4.64 1.54
C ILE A 122 10.80 5.70 2.51
N GLU A 123 12.08 6.05 2.41
CA GLU A 123 12.73 7.06 3.26
C GLU A 123 11.95 8.39 3.24
N GLU A 124 11.97 9.11 4.36
CA GLU A 124 11.20 10.35 4.54
C GLU A 124 9.67 10.18 4.37
N ASP A 125 9.17 8.96 4.52
CA ASP A 125 7.73 8.67 4.42
C ASP A 125 7.14 8.84 3.01
N ARG A 126 7.96 8.76 1.97
CA ARG A 126 7.57 9.11 0.59
C ARG A 126 6.41 8.30 0.05
N ILE A 127 6.49 6.96 0.11
CA ILE A 127 5.44 6.05 -0.36
C ILE A 127 4.41 5.80 0.75
N SER A 128 4.90 5.52 1.97
CA SER A 128 4.07 5.17 3.12
C SER A 128 3.04 6.23 3.47
N SER A 129 3.38 7.52 3.25
CA SER A 129 2.44 8.61 3.52
C SER A 129 1.17 8.54 2.68
N LYS A 130 1.26 8.11 1.41
CA LYS A 130 0.08 7.96 0.53
C LYS A 130 -0.74 6.75 0.89
N ILE A 131 -0.08 5.63 1.21
CA ILE A 131 -0.78 4.43 1.70
C ILE A 131 -1.50 4.75 3.01
N ARG A 132 -0.85 5.46 3.94
CA ARG A 132 -1.45 5.90 5.21
C ARG A 132 -2.66 6.80 4.97
N GLU A 133 -2.52 7.81 4.12
CA GLU A 133 -3.59 8.75 3.77
C GLU A 133 -4.83 7.99 3.26
N ALA A 134 -4.68 7.13 2.26
CA ALA A 134 -5.78 6.36 1.69
C ALA A 134 -6.47 5.43 2.71
N LEU A 135 -5.69 4.76 3.57
CA LEU A 135 -6.25 3.86 4.57
C LEU A 135 -6.89 4.62 5.74
N GLN A 136 -6.34 5.75 6.17
CA GLN A 136 -6.94 6.60 7.20
C GLN A 136 -8.21 7.28 6.70
N GLU A 137 -8.25 7.70 5.43
CA GLU A 137 -9.49 8.21 4.81
C GLU A 137 -10.59 7.15 4.78
N ARG A 138 -10.25 5.91 4.46
CA ARG A 138 -11.23 4.81 4.34
C ARG A 138 -11.70 4.24 5.66
N PHE A 139 -10.80 4.10 6.65
CA PHE A 139 -11.05 3.37 7.90
C PHE A 139 -10.93 4.24 9.16
N GLY A 140 -10.68 5.53 8.99
CA GLY A 140 -10.48 6.47 10.09
C GLY A 140 -9.07 6.40 10.69
N GLY A 141 -8.80 7.31 11.59
CA GLY A 141 -7.49 7.48 12.22
C GLY A 141 -6.69 8.62 11.60
N TYR A 142 -5.60 8.95 12.27
CA TYR A 142 -4.65 9.97 11.87
C TYR A 142 -3.32 9.78 12.65
N GLY A 143 -2.34 10.61 12.36
CA GLY A 143 -1.02 10.55 12.97
C GLY A 143 0.05 9.96 12.07
N GLN A 144 1.30 10.23 12.44
CA GLN A 144 2.48 9.82 11.67
C GLN A 144 2.84 8.35 11.84
N GLY A 145 2.38 7.72 12.96
CA GLY A 145 2.88 6.43 13.39
C GLY A 145 4.24 6.53 14.07
N MET A 146 5.06 5.49 13.92
CA MET A 146 6.35 5.38 14.61
C MET A 146 7.44 6.21 13.95
N MET A 147 8.20 6.93 14.79
CA MET A 147 9.38 7.71 14.44
C MET A 147 10.57 7.33 15.34
N PRO A 148 11.81 7.43 14.85
CA PRO A 148 12.98 7.28 15.72
C PRO A 148 13.07 8.41 16.74
N ALA A 149 13.59 8.12 17.94
CA ALA A 149 13.77 9.08 19.02
C ALA A 149 15.03 9.95 18.83
N MET A 150 15.19 10.53 17.65
CA MET A 150 16.32 11.38 17.27
C MET A 150 15.85 12.49 16.35
N LYS A 151 16.77 13.40 15.98
CA LYS A 151 16.50 14.38 14.92
C LYS A 151 16.13 13.64 13.61
N TYR A 152 14.90 13.82 13.17
CA TYR A 152 14.35 13.13 12.03
C TYR A 152 13.24 13.95 11.37
N PHE A 153 13.19 13.94 10.05
CA PHE A 153 12.20 14.68 9.30
C PHE A 153 11.60 13.81 8.21
N THR A 154 10.29 13.94 8.07
CA THR A 154 9.51 13.41 6.94
C THR A 154 8.84 14.57 6.22
N PHE A 155 8.12 14.28 5.14
CA PHE A 155 7.30 15.30 4.48
C PHE A 155 6.14 15.80 5.34
N GLY A 156 5.68 15.03 6.31
CA GLY A 156 4.53 15.38 7.16
C GLY A 156 4.88 15.79 8.58
N MET A 157 5.92 15.20 9.17
CA MET A 157 6.28 15.38 10.57
C MET A 157 7.80 15.52 10.74
N GLY A 158 8.23 16.36 11.68
CA GLY A 158 9.62 16.50 12.08
C GLY A 158 9.81 16.26 13.57
N CYS A 159 10.97 15.73 13.94
CA CYS A 159 11.45 15.65 15.29
C CYS A 159 12.80 16.37 15.39
N ASP A 160 12.85 17.44 16.19
CA ASP A 160 14.09 18.04 16.64
C ASP A 160 14.51 17.38 17.97
N ALA A 161 15.78 17.08 18.12
CA ALA A 161 16.34 16.49 19.32
C ALA A 161 17.48 17.34 19.88
N SER A 162 17.54 17.48 21.20
CA SER A 162 18.68 18.07 21.92
C SER A 162 19.07 17.19 23.09
N GLY A 163 20.35 17.17 23.43
CA GLY A 163 20.95 16.22 24.35
C GLY A 163 21.77 15.15 23.62
N GLU A 164 22.43 14.29 24.37
CA GLU A 164 23.31 13.25 23.84
C GLU A 164 22.65 11.87 23.94
N GLY A 165 22.88 11.03 22.94
CA GLY A 165 22.46 9.63 22.91
C GLY A 165 23.22 8.88 21.82
N GLU A 166 23.58 7.63 22.11
CA GLU A 166 24.28 6.77 21.17
C GLU A 166 23.29 5.95 20.35
N ARG A 167 23.44 6.02 19.03
CA ARG A 167 22.59 5.29 18.09
C ARG A 167 23.16 3.91 17.78
N PHE A 168 22.29 2.89 17.90
CA PHE A 168 22.57 1.52 17.48
C PHE A 168 21.58 1.08 16.42
N SER A 169 22.05 0.26 15.47
CA SER A 169 21.22 -0.23 14.37
C SER A 169 21.61 -1.65 13.99
N VAL A 170 20.62 -2.48 13.67
CA VAL A 170 20.85 -3.85 13.17
C VAL A 170 21.63 -3.86 11.84
N PHE A 171 21.63 -2.76 11.13
CA PHE A 171 22.29 -2.58 9.83
C PHE A 171 23.51 -1.64 9.88
N GLY A 172 23.77 -1.00 11.01
CA GLY A 172 24.88 -0.03 11.18
C GLY A 172 25.75 -0.35 12.40
N ASN A 173 25.87 0.63 13.32
CA ASN A 173 26.53 0.43 14.61
C ASN A 173 25.77 -0.61 15.44
N LYS A 174 26.39 -1.75 15.71
CA LYS A 174 25.72 -2.90 16.33
C LYS A 174 25.77 -2.80 17.85
N ALA A 175 24.64 -3.09 18.49
CA ALA A 175 24.57 -3.30 19.93
C ALA A 175 25.19 -4.65 20.31
N GLU A 176 25.56 -4.79 21.57
CA GLU A 176 26.10 -6.03 22.15
C GLU A 176 25.09 -7.19 22.17
N ASN A 177 23.82 -6.86 22.10
CA ASN A 177 22.69 -7.80 22.08
C ASN A 177 21.82 -7.58 20.84
N ASN A 178 20.79 -8.41 20.66
CA ASN A 178 19.86 -8.33 19.53
C ASN A 178 18.60 -7.49 19.81
N LYS A 179 18.58 -6.70 20.87
CA LYS A 179 17.43 -5.87 21.28
C LYS A 179 17.41 -4.53 20.53
N TYR A 180 17.08 -4.56 19.24
CA TYR A 180 17.01 -3.37 18.38
C TYR A 180 15.61 -2.73 18.30
N GLY A 181 14.60 -3.35 18.94
CA GLY A 181 13.22 -2.92 18.80
C GLY A 181 12.63 -3.12 17.40
N PRO A 182 11.35 -2.78 17.22
CA PRO A 182 10.64 -3.00 15.94
C PRO A 182 11.17 -2.14 14.80
N TYR A 183 11.81 -1.01 15.09
CA TYR A 183 12.43 -0.16 14.08
C TYR A 183 13.75 -0.73 13.54
N GLY A 184 14.34 -1.70 14.25
CA GLY A 184 15.69 -2.23 13.95
C GLY A 184 16.82 -1.25 14.30
N ASP A 185 16.50 -0.23 15.09
CA ASP A 185 17.34 0.91 15.42
C ASP A 185 16.86 1.52 16.74
N PHE A 186 17.77 1.97 17.59
CA PHE A 186 17.43 2.61 18.84
C PHE A 186 18.50 3.62 19.28
N ILE A 187 18.14 4.48 20.23
CA ILE A 187 19.06 5.39 20.89
C ILE A 187 19.21 4.98 22.34
N ARG A 188 20.45 4.79 22.78
CA ARG A 188 20.80 4.67 24.18
C ARG A 188 20.98 6.05 24.78
N ILE A 189 20.21 6.33 25.80
CA ILE A 189 20.25 7.59 26.56
C ILE A 189 20.82 7.27 27.95
N ASP A 190 21.71 8.11 28.46
CA ASP A 190 22.28 8.05 29.80
C ASP A 190 22.26 9.41 30.50
N SER A 191 21.55 10.38 29.92
CA SER A 191 21.48 11.77 30.34
C SER A 191 20.06 12.33 30.11
N THR A 192 19.91 13.64 30.03
CA THR A 192 18.63 14.27 29.67
C THR A 192 18.59 14.60 28.19
N VAL A 193 17.55 14.09 27.52
CA VAL A 193 17.26 14.37 26.10
C VAL A 193 15.89 15.03 25.98
N GLN A 194 15.80 16.06 25.13
CA GLN A 194 14.54 16.69 24.78
C GLN A 194 14.21 16.46 23.30
N LEU A 195 13.01 15.98 23.05
CA LEU A 195 12.47 15.76 21.72
C LEU A 195 11.31 16.74 21.49
N SER A 196 11.30 17.37 20.32
CA SER A 196 10.23 18.29 19.90
C SER A 196 9.65 17.84 18.58
N PHE A 197 8.42 17.34 18.64
CA PHE A 197 7.67 16.90 17.48
C PHE A 197 6.81 18.04 16.95
N ARG A 198 6.85 18.26 15.64
CA ARG A 198 6.05 19.29 14.99
C ARG A 198 5.67 18.88 13.57
N GLN A 199 4.50 19.30 13.15
CA GLN A 199 4.10 19.16 11.77
C GLN A 199 5.00 19.98 10.86
N MET A 200 5.43 19.36 9.75
CA MET A 200 6.16 20.06 8.69
C MET A 200 5.14 20.75 7.78
N ARG A 201 5.41 22.03 7.45
CA ARG A 201 4.57 22.78 6.51
C ARG A 201 4.77 22.22 5.11
N SER A 202 3.70 21.70 4.52
CA SER A 202 3.64 21.35 3.12
C SER A 202 2.46 22.07 2.48
N LYS A 203 2.66 22.63 1.27
CA LYS A 203 1.59 23.27 0.51
C LYS A 203 0.54 22.25 0.03
N ASP A 204 0.96 21.01 -0.12
CA ASP A 204 0.19 19.95 -0.80
C ASP A 204 -0.35 18.88 0.16
N LYS A 205 0.00 18.94 1.45
CA LYS A 205 -0.47 17.98 2.46
C LYS A 205 -1.33 18.68 3.49
N GLY A 206 -2.45 18.04 3.79
CA GLY A 206 -3.31 18.43 4.89
C GLY A 206 -2.60 18.39 6.25
N VAL A 207 -3.29 18.82 7.27
CA VAL A 207 -2.84 18.77 8.67
C VAL A 207 -2.78 17.31 9.10
N MET A 208 -1.67 16.89 9.73
CA MET A 208 -1.49 15.55 10.29
C MET A 208 -1.44 15.62 11.82
N PRO A 209 -2.62 15.74 12.49
CA PRO A 209 -2.68 15.85 13.93
C PRO A 209 -2.33 14.50 14.58
N PHE A 210 -2.15 14.51 15.90
CA PHE A 210 -2.09 13.33 16.76
C PHE A 210 -2.63 13.70 18.13
N ASP A 211 -3.20 12.73 18.86
CA ASP A 211 -3.74 12.94 20.21
C ASP A 211 -3.14 11.96 21.22
N ARG A 212 -2.21 11.12 20.75
CA ARG A 212 -1.48 10.17 21.58
C ARG A 212 0.00 10.15 21.20
N LEU A 213 0.85 10.28 22.20
CA LEU A 213 2.28 10.06 22.07
C LEU A 213 2.66 8.86 22.92
N SER A 214 3.23 7.81 22.30
CA SER A 214 3.74 6.66 23.03
C SER A 214 5.24 6.50 22.81
N LEU A 215 5.94 6.09 23.86
CA LEU A 215 7.37 5.81 23.86
C LEU A 215 7.60 4.32 24.04
N LEU A 216 8.49 3.74 23.24
CA LEU A 216 8.95 2.36 23.36
C LEU A 216 10.34 2.35 23.98
N ILE A 217 10.50 1.71 25.13
CA ILE A 217 11.77 1.66 25.86
C ILE A 217 12.10 0.25 26.36
N GLY A 218 13.34 0.05 26.74
CA GLY A 218 13.83 -1.11 27.47
C GLY A 218 15.23 -0.88 28.02
N ASN A 219 15.82 -1.91 28.61
CA ASN A 219 17.13 -1.84 29.26
C ASN A 219 17.26 -0.63 30.20
N VAL A 220 16.24 -0.41 31.04
CA VAL A 220 16.24 0.70 32.00
C VAL A 220 17.19 0.36 33.16
N ASP A 221 18.13 1.28 33.44
CA ASP A 221 19.08 1.17 34.55
C ASP A 221 18.73 2.25 35.61
N GLY A 222 18.24 1.80 36.75
CA GLY A 222 17.70 2.68 37.79
C GLY A 222 16.30 3.22 37.43
N GLU A 223 16.12 4.54 37.53
CA GLU A 223 14.87 5.22 37.18
C GLU A 223 15.02 5.97 35.87
N PHE A 224 14.04 5.86 34.99
CA PHE A 224 13.95 6.59 33.75
C PHE A 224 12.66 7.40 33.71
N SER A 225 12.81 8.73 33.71
CA SER A 225 11.72 9.69 33.73
C SER A 225 11.34 10.16 32.32
N MET A 226 10.06 10.22 32.04
CA MET A 226 9.49 10.67 30.76
C MET A 226 8.42 11.73 31.04
N SER A 227 8.58 12.93 30.51
CA SER A 227 7.65 14.04 30.73
C SER A 227 7.11 14.60 29.43
N CYS A 228 5.77 14.66 29.29
CA CYS A 228 5.08 15.20 28.13
C CYS A 228 3.79 15.90 28.56
N GLY A 229 3.50 17.10 28.04
CA GLY A 229 2.28 17.84 28.30
C GLY A 229 2.01 18.09 29.80
N GLY A 230 3.05 18.32 30.60
CA GLY A 230 2.94 18.55 32.04
C GLY A 230 2.71 17.26 32.89
N LYS A 231 2.68 16.10 32.27
CA LYS A 231 2.58 14.80 32.94
C LYS A 231 3.93 14.10 32.94
N THR A 232 4.29 13.45 34.04
CA THR A 232 5.51 12.66 34.16
C THR A 232 5.16 11.22 34.47
N GLN A 233 5.82 10.28 33.78
CA GLN A 233 5.81 8.85 34.08
C GLN A 233 7.25 8.42 34.34
N VAL A 234 7.42 7.45 35.21
CA VAL A 234 8.73 6.89 35.59
C VAL A 234 8.72 5.38 35.33
N ALA A 235 9.73 4.91 34.61
CA ALA A 235 10.02 3.51 34.45
C ALA A 235 11.12 3.09 35.42
N SER A 236 10.97 1.91 36.04
CA SER A 236 12.01 1.28 36.84
C SER A 236 11.98 -0.22 36.60
N GLY A 237 13.12 -0.82 36.30
CA GLY A 237 13.27 -2.24 36.04
C GLY A 237 13.74 -2.58 34.61
N ASP A 238 14.20 -3.82 34.43
CA ASP A 238 14.68 -4.30 33.13
C ASP A 238 13.51 -4.81 32.29
N TYR A 239 13.06 -4.00 31.34
CA TYR A 239 12.03 -4.37 30.37
C TYR A 239 12.69 -4.80 29.07
N THR A 240 12.20 -5.88 28.47
CA THR A 240 12.57 -6.21 27.08
C THR A 240 12.01 -5.21 26.09
N LEU A 241 10.74 -4.82 26.28
CA LEU A 241 10.06 -3.74 25.57
C LEU A 241 8.85 -3.28 26.39
N ALA A 242 8.86 -2.01 26.80
CA ALA A 242 7.74 -1.38 27.48
C ALA A 242 7.21 -0.20 26.68
N ARG A 243 5.89 0.06 26.76
CA ARG A 243 5.23 1.18 26.13
C ARG A 243 4.67 2.12 27.20
N TYR A 244 5.05 3.38 27.13
CA TYR A 244 4.53 4.46 27.96
C TYR A 244 3.76 5.45 27.07
N THR A 245 2.52 5.77 27.46
CA THR A 245 1.60 6.55 26.61
C THR A 245 1.14 7.82 27.32
N PHE A 246 1.21 8.94 26.62
CA PHE A 246 0.69 10.24 27.02
C PHE A 246 -0.50 10.59 26.12
N GLU A 247 -1.66 10.81 26.75
CA GLU A 247 -2.82 11.39 26.08
C GLU A 247 -2.64 12.89 25.95
N LEU A 248 -2.82 13.39 24.75
CA LEU A 248 -2.67 14.79 24.38
C LEU A 248 -4.05 15.41 24.05
N PRO A 249 -4.16 16.73 23.98
CA PRO A 249 -5.35 17.39 23.45
C PRO A 249 -5.66 16.91 22.03
N ASP A 250 -6.93 16.85 21.68
CA ASP A 250 -7.38 16.45 20.36
C ASP A 250 -6.77 17.35 19.28
N SER A 251 -6.38 16.75 18.18
CA SER A 251 -5.78 17.43 17.04
C SER A 251 -4.50 18.22 17.35
N SER A 252 -3.66 17.71 18.27
CA SER A 252 -2.35 18.32 18.55
C SER A 252 -1.45 18.25 17.31
N LEU A 253 -0.75 19.35 17.03
CA LEU A 253 0.17 19.48 15.89
C LEU A 253 1.65 19.51 16.30
N ARG A 254 1.89 19.54 17.61
CA ARG A 254 3.23 19.54 18.21
C ARG A 254 3.18 18.94 19.60
N ALA A 255 4.28 18.33 20.00
CA ALA A 255 4.48 17.84 21.37
C ALA A 255 5.96 17.94 21.74
N GLY A 256 6.22 18.22 23.02
CA GLY A 256 7.55 18.13 23.62
C GLY A 256 7.61 16.89 24.52
N LEU A 257 8.71 16.16 24.46
CA LEU A 257 8.98 15.01 25.31
C LEU A 257 10.37 15.19 25.93
N THR A 258 10.45 15.18 27.27
CA THR A 258 11.71 15.19 28.01
C THR A 258 11.95 13.81 28.59
N LEU A 259 13.12 13.27 28.32
CA LEU A 259 13.59 11.96 28.77
C LEU A 259 14.79 12.19 29.69
N SER A 260 14.85 11.49 30.84
CA SER A 260 15.99 11.64 31.77
C SER A 260 16.25 10.33 32.49
N GLY A 261 17.52 9.93 32.56
CA GLY A 261 17.99 8.69 33.11
C GLY A 261 18.63 7.80 32.06
N LYS A 262 18.76 6.51 32.32
CA LYS A 262 19.46 5.56 31.46
C LYS A 262 18.51 4.49 30.92
N ALA A 263 18.34 4.46 29.60
CA ALA A 263 17.47 3.49 28.90
C ALA A 263 17.81 3.39 27.42
N ASP A 264 17.39 2.30 26.79
CA ASP A 264 17.33 2.17 25.34
C ASP A 264 15.93 2.62 24.86
N VAL A 265 15.89 3.59 23.93
CA VAL A 265 14.65 4.14 23.36
C VAL A 265 14.50 3.64 21.94
N TYR A 266 13.49 2.81 21.70
CA TYR A 266 13.27 2.10 20.43
C TYR A 266 12.41 2.87 19.44
N GLY A 267 11.75 3.93 19.87
CA GLY A 267 10.94 4.78 19.01
C GLY A 267 9.82 5.51 19.73
N VAL A 268 9.24 6.48 19.07
CA VAL A 268 8.09 7.26 19.51
C VAL A 268 6.97 7.10 18.49
N LEU A 269 5.74 6.85 18.97
CA LEU A 269 4.56 6.72 18.14
C LEU A 269 3.69 7.97 18.32
N LEU A 270 3.31 8.58 17.21
CA LEU A 270 2.41 9.74 17.15
C LEU A 270 1.12 9.29 16.47
N ASP A 271 0.13 8.93 17.25
CA ASP A 271 -1.07 8.23 16.80
C ASP A 271 -2.35 9.01 17.13
N SER A 272 -3.44 8.64 16.49
CA SER A 272 -4.80 8.82 17.01
C SER A 272 -5.13 7.72 18.04
N ARG A 273 -6.18 7.94 18.86
CA ARG A 273 -6.64 6.91 19.81
C ARG A 273 -7.20 5.68 19.12
N LYS A 274 -7.77 5.86 17.93
CA LYS A 274 -8.51 4.85 17.16
C LYS A 274 -8.20 4.97 15.67
N GLY A 275 -8.67 4.00 14.89
CA GLY A 275 -8.50 3.99 13.44
C GLY A 275 -7.22 3.30 13.00
N VAL A 276 -6.75 3.61 11.80
CA VAL A 276 -5.58 2.99 11.20
C VAL A 276 -4.32 3.79 11.52
N HIS A 277 -3.30 3.08 12.00
CA HIS A 277 -1.94 3.61 12.18
C HIS A 277 -1.00 2.90 11.22
N LEU A 278 -0.22 3.65 10.44
CA LEU A 278 0.79 3.07 9.56
C LEU A 278 2.17 3.65 9.90
N ASP A 279 3.06 2.74 10.29
CA ASP A 279 4.45 3.05 10.62
C ASP A 279 5.32 2.97 9.37
N ASN A 280 6.14 3.98 9.13
CA ASN A 280 7.20 3.94 8.14
C ASN A 280 8.53 3.56 8.81
N VAL A 281 9.08 2.40 8.47
CA VAL A 281 10.35 1.90 9.00
C VAL A 281 11.34 1.76 7.85
N SER A 282 12.01 2.86 7.54
CA SER A 282 12.98 2.94 6.46
C SER A 282 14.39 2.62 6.92
N MET A 283 15.06 1.68 6.25
CA MET A 283 16.46 1.30 6.48
C MET A 283 17.24 1.49 5.18
N ARG A 284 17.77 2.70 4.98
CA ARG A 284 18.51 3.06 3.75
C ARG A 284 19.61 2.07 3.43
N GLY A 285 19.64 1.57 2.18
CA GLY A 285 20.64 0.59 1.70
C GLY A 285 20.41 -0.85 2.17
N CYS A 286 19.41 -1.10 3.02
CA CYS A 286 19.12 -2.43 3.54
C CYS A 286 18.52 -3.33 2.45
N ALA A 287 18.97 -4.57 2.40
CA ALA A 287 18.42 -5.59 1.49
C ALA A 287 17.23 -6.37 2.12
N GLY A 288 16.73 -5.99 3.30
CA GLY A 288 15.63 -6.65 3.97
C GLY A 288 15.97 -7.98 4.67
N LEU A 289 17.24 -8.30 4.81
CA LEU A 289 17.71 -9.58 5.39
C LEU A 289 18.16 -9.44 6.85
N VAL A 290 17.46 -8.64 7.65
CA VAL A 290 17.87 -8.25 9.01
C VAL A 290 16.95 -8.75 10.13
N PHE A 291 15.71 -9.13 9.83
CA PHE A 291 14.69 -9.41 10.84
C PHE A 291 15.06 -10.57 11.77
N THR A 292 15.71 -11.60 11.25
CA THR A 292 16.19 -12.74 12.05
C THR A 292 17.29 -12.38 13.04
N SER A 293 17.87 -11.17 12.92
CA SER A 293 18.85 -10.62 13.85
C SER A 293 18.24 -9.72 14.94
N ILE A 294 16.92 -9.50 14.92
CA ILE A 294 16.19 -8.71 15.91
C ILE A 294 15.55 -9.65 16.93
N SER A 295 15.49 -9.24 18.19
CA SER A 295 14.88 -9.99 19.28
C SER A 295 13.45 -10.43 18.96
N SER A 296 13.24 -11.74 18.98
CA SER A 296 11.91 -12.33 18.75
C SER A 296 10.89 -11.90 19.81
N GLU A 297 11.34 -11.69 21.04
CA GLU A 297 10.50 -11.25 22.14
C GLU A 297 10.02 -9.81 21.91
N GLN A 298 10.92 -8.89 21.54
CA GLN A 298 10.56 -7.51 21.24
C GLN A 298 9.59 -7.43 20.07
N LEU A 299 9.84 -8.16 18.97
CA LEU A 299 8.96 -8.16 17.81
C LEU A 299 7.57 -8.71 18.15
N ARG A 300 7.49 -9.84 18.88
CA ARG A 300 6.19 -10.40 19.30
C ARG A 300 5.41 -9.44 20.19
N SER A 301 6.06 -8.84 21.18
CA SER A 301 5.43 -7.87 22.06
C SER A 301 4.90 -6.67 21.27
N PHE A 302 5.73 -6.09 20.42
CA PHE A 302 5.32 -4.95 19.60
C PHE A 302 4.13 -5.27 18.68
N TYR A 303 4.18 -6.40 17.95
CA TYR A 303 3.14 -6.74 17.00
C TYR A 303 1.82 -7.09 17.71
N ARG A 304 1.87 -7.82 18.79
CA ARG A 304 0.70 -8.17 19.61
C ARG A 304 0.09 -6.93 20.26
N ASP A 305 0.90 -6.19 21.02
CA ASP A 305 0.42 -5.06 21.84
C ASP A 305 0.07 -3.83 20.99
N GLY A 306 0.63 -3.75 19.78
CA GLY A 306 0.31 -2.76 18.77
C GLY A 306 -0.91 -3.12 17.92
N ASN A 307 -1.51 -4.30 18.06
CA ASN A 307 -2.55 -4.83 17.19
C ASN A 307 -2.16 -4.76 15.71
N VAL A 308 -0.92 -5.23 15.40
CA VAL A 308 -0.42 -5.22 14.02
C VAL A 308 -1.15 -6.28 13.21
N ARG A 309 -1.81 -5.86 12.13
CA ARG A 309 -2.60 -6.71 11.23
C ARG A 309 -2.04 -6.82 9.82
N LEU A 310 -1.14 -5.92 9.45
CA LEU A 310 -0.44 -5.96 8.17
C LEU A 310 1.03 -5.58 8.34
N ILE A 311 1.91 -6.36 7.75
CA ILE A 311 3.33 -6.04 7.57
C ILE A 311 3.58 -5.95 6.07
N ILE A 312 4.04 -4.78 5.62
CA ILE A 312 4.47 -4.53 4.25
C ILE A 312 6.00 -4.56 4.26
N LEU A 313 6.59 -5.34 3.38
CA LEU A 313 8.04 -5.39 3.16
C LEU A 313 8.33 -4.87 1.75
N GLN A 314 9.09 -3.79 1.61
CA GLN A 314 9.46 -3.24 0.31
C GLN A 314 10.98 -3.30 0.13
N TYR A 315 11.45 -4.40 -0.47
CA TYR A 315 12.87 -4.68 -0.59
C TYR A 315 13.21 -5.37 -1.92
N GLY A 316 14.51 -5.46 -2.19
CA GLY A 316 15.06 -6.17 -3.33
C GLY A 316 15.94 -5.27 -4.20
N GLY A 317 15.60 -4.00 -4.36
CA GLY A 317 16.32 -3.07 -5.22
C GLY A 317 17.83 -2.98 -4.91
N ASN A 318 18.19 -2.93 -3.63
CA ASN A 318 19.60 -2.86 -3.21
C ASN A 318 20.44 -4.10 -3.58
N SER A 319 19.81 -5.23 -3.90
CA SER A 319 20.54 -6.45 -4.28
C SER A 319 20.67 -6.62 -5.80
N VAL A 320 19.80 -6.04 -6.60
CA VAL A 320 19.77 -6.19 -8.07
C VAL A 320 21.11 -5.86 -8.74
N PRO A 321 21.79 -4.73 -8.44
CA PRO A 321 23.06 -4.39 -9.09
C PRO A 321 24.20 -5.40 -8.83
N TYR A 322 24.09 -6.17 -7.76
CA TYR A 322 25.10 -7.16 -7.35
C TYR A 322 24.71 -8.59 -7.71
N THR A 323 23.51 -8.79 -8.26
CA THR A 323 22.98 -10.09 -8.65
C THR A 323 23.29 -10.36 -10.12
N THR A 324 24.27 -11.21 -10.39
CA THR A 324 24.83 -11.40 -11.74
C THR A 324 24.42 -12.72 -12.41
N ASN A 325 23.73 -13.61 -11.69
CA ASN A 325 23.34 -14.92 -12.21
C ASN A 325 22.18 -15.53 -11.43
N SER A 326 21.53 -16.56 -11.98
CA SER A 326 20.36 -17.24 -11.43
C SER A 326 20.59 -17.84 -10.03
N LYS A 327 21.82 -18.27 -9.72
CA LYS A 327 22.16 -18.80 -8.40
C LYS A 327 22.09 -17.69 -7.33
N ALA A 328 22.61 -16.50 -7.65
CA ALA A 328 22.52 -15.34 -6.75
C ALA A 328 21.06 -14.88 -6.55
N VAL A 329 20.25 -14.90 -7.63
CA VAL A 329 18.79 -14.67 -7.57
C VAL A 329 18.15 -15.64 -6.59
N SER A 330 18.34 -16.93 -6.77
CA SER A 330 17.76 -17.98 -5.91
C SER A 330 18.20 -17.84 -4.45
N ASN A 331 19.48 -17.54 -4.21
CA ASN A 331 20.01 -17.35 -2.86
C ASN A 331 19.32 -16.19 -2.14
N TYR A 332 19.17 -15.05 -2.80
CA TYR A 332 18.49 -13.89 -2.21
C TYR A 332 17.00 -14.17 -1.94
N ALA A 333 16.30 -14.75 -2.89
CA ALA A 333 14.88 -15.07 -2.75
C ALA A 333 14.63 -16.07 -1.60
N GLN A 334 15.50 -17.09 -1.45
CA GLN A 334 15.45 -18.02 -0.32
C GLN A 334 15.76 -17.34 1.03
N ALA A 335 16.70 -16.40 1.05
CA ALA A 335 17.01 -15.62 2.25
C ALA A 335 15.81 -14.73 2.63
N MET A 336 15.16 -14.06 1.68
CA MET A 336 13.93 -13.30 1.92
C MET A 336 12.79 -14.19 2.41
N ARG A 337 12.62 -15.39 1.85
CA ARG A 337 11.66 -16.38 2.33
C ARG A 337 11.85 -16.70 3.82
N LYS A 338 13.10 -16.81 4.30
CA LYS A 338 13.41 -17.04 5.72
C LYS A 338 13.00 -15.85 6.59
N GLN A 339 13.20 -14.60 6.11
CA GLN A 339 12.78 -13.40 6.82
C GLN A 339 11.25 -13.35 6.96
N ILE A 340 10.53 -13.61 5.87
CA ILE A 340 9.06 -13.65 5.88
C ILE A 340 8.57 -14.74 6.84
N ALA A 341 9.11 -15.93 6.78
CA ALA A 341 8.72 -17.03 7.66
C ALA A 341 9.00 -16.71 9.15
N TYR A 342 10.07 -15.97 9.43
CA TYR A 342 10.37 -15.48 10.76
C TYR A 342 9.33 -14.46 11.24
N LEU A 343 9.03 -13.44 10.43
CA LEU A 343 8.04 -12.41 10.77
C LEU A 343 6.64 -13.01 10.99
N ARG A 344 6.22 -13.98 10.17
CA ARG A 344 4.95 -14.69 10.37
C ARG A 344 4.85 -15.38 11.75
N LYS A 345 5.96 -15.90 12.29
CA LYS A 345 5.99 -16.47 13.63
C LYS A 345 5.93 -15.40 14.73
N MET A 346 6.43 -14.19 14.42
CA MET A 346 6.42 -13.07 15.40
C MET A 346 5.06 -12.35 15.40
N ALA A 347 4.36 -12.33 14.28
CA ALA A 347 3.08 -11.66 14.08
C ALA A 347 2.04 -12.62 13.44
N PRO A 348 1.55 -13.63 14.19
CA PRO A 348 0.65 -14.66 13.63
C PRO A 348 -0.68 -14.08 13.14
N ASP A 349 -1.13 -12.98 13.73
CA ASP A 349 -2.39 -12.31 13.37
C ASP A 349 -2.25 -11.32 12.21
N ALA A 350 -1.02 -11.05 11.77
CA ALA A 350 -0.76 -10.13 10.67
C ALA A 350 -0.65 -10.85 9.32
N LYS A 351 -1.21 -10.25 8.28
CA LYS A 351 -0.90 -10.59 6.89
C LYS A 351 0.43 -9.96 6.51
N ILE A 352 1.16 -10.59 5.60
CA ILE A 352 2.42 -10.06 5.08
C ILE A 352 2.29 -9.83 3.58
N VAL A 353 2.71 -8.67 3.12
CA VAL A 353 2.86 -8.33 1.70
C VAL A 353 4.32 -8.02 1.42
N LEU A 354 4.91 -8.68 0.43
CA LEU A 354 6.19 -8.27 -0.14
C LEU A 354 5.92 -7.43 -1.39
N ILE A 355 6.30 -6.16 -1.36
CA ILE A 355 6.42 -5.31 -2.54
C ILE A 355 7.79 -5.61 -3.16
N GLY A 356 7.79 -6.12 -4.39
CA GLY A 356 9.00 -6.39 -5.16
C GLY A 356 9.76 -5.11 -5.53
N PRO A 357 11.00 -5.24 -6.04
CA PRO A 357 11.74 -4.08 -6.52
C PRO A 357 11.00 -3.38 -7.67
N SER A 358 11.19 -2.07 -7.76
CA SER A 358 10.83 -1.29 -8.96
C SER A 358 11.65 -1.74 -10.17
N ASP A 359 11.25 -1.31 -11.37
CA ASP A 359 12.22 -1.29 -12.48
C ASP A 359 13.43 -0.43 -12.07
N MET A 360 14.58 -0.83 -12.53
CA MET A 360 15.87 -0.15 -12.37
C MET A 360 16.64 -0.30 -13.67
N SER A 361 17.35 0.74 -14.08
CA SER A 361 18.04 0.67 -15.35
C SER A 361 19.56 0.82 -15.25
N THR A 362 20.26 0.12 -16.14
CA THR A 362 21.71 0.12 -16.27
C THR A 362 22.15 0.34 -17.72
N LEU A 363 23.42 0.56 -17.95
CA LEU A 363 23.98 0.65 -19.29
C LEU A 363 24.38 -0.72 -19.82
N VAL A 364 23.75 -1.17 -20.90
CA VAL A 364 24.12 -2.40 -21.61
C VAL A 364 24.49 -2.03 -23.03
N LYS A 365 25.75 -2.28 -23.41
CA LYS A 365 26.30 -1.91 -24.72
C LYS A 365 26.04 -0.44 -25.10
N GLY A 366 26.16 0.47 -24.12
CA GLY A 366 25.95 1.91 -24.32
C GLY A 366 24.49 2.38 -24.37
N LYS A 367 23.52 1.48 -24.24
CA LYS A 367 22.09 1.83 -24.15
C LYS A 367 21.58 1.64 -22.72
N ARG A 368 20.78 2.58 -22.23
CA ARG A 368 20.10 2.50 -20.95
C ARG A 368 18.90 1.55 -21.08
N GLN A 369 18.82 0.55 -20.22
CA GLN A 369 17.71 -0.39 -20.19
C GLN A 369 17.57 -1.03 -18.79
N THR A 370 16.47 -1.69 -18.53
CA THR A 370 16.24 -2.54 -17.35
C THR A 370 17.43 -3.49 -17.13
N TYR A 371 17.81 -3.72 -15.88
CA TYR A 371 18.77 -4.76 -15.52
C TYR A 371 18.32 -6.11 -16.09
N PRO A 372 19.11 -6.79 -16.95
CA PRO A 372 18.68 -8.02 -17.62
C PRO A 372 18.24 -9.14 -16.68
N ILE A 373 18.79 -9.16 -15.47
CA ILE A 373 18.46 -10.17 -14.44
C ILE A 373 17.14 -9.86 -13.69
N LEU A 374 16.61 -8.65 -13.80
CA LEU A 374 15.48 -8.19 -12.96
C LEU A 374 14.20 -8.99 -13.15
N PRO A 375 13.77 -9.37 -14.37
CA PRO A 375 12.56 -10.20 -14.52
C PRO A 375 12.68 -11.55 -13.81
N GLU A 376 13.81 -12.26 -13.93
CA GLU A 376 14.06 -13.52 -13.21
C GLU A 376 14.07 -13.31 -11.69
N TYR A 377 14.63 -12.18 -11.26
CA TYR A 377 14.72 -11.81 -9.85
C TYR A 377 13.30 -11.61 -9.25
N ILE A 378 12.42 -10.92 -9.97
CA ILE A 378 11.03 -10.67 -9.56
C ILE A 378 10.24 -11.97 -9.47
N ASP A 379 10.34 -12.83 -10.48
CA ASP A 379 9.67 -14.14 -10.49
C ASP A 379 10.12 -15.01 -9.32
N SER A 380 11.42 -15.05 -9.04
CA SER A 380 11.97 -15.81 -7.92
C SER A 380 11.48 -15.28 -6.57
N LEU A 381 11.43 -13.95 -6.40
CA LEU A 381 10.88 -13.33 -5.18
C LEU A 381 9.40 -13.65 -5.00
N ARG A 382 8.59 -13.52 -6.04
CA ARG A 382 7.16 -13.82 -6.03
C ARG A 382 6.89 -15.26 -5.57
N VAL A 383 7.56 -16.22 -6.19
CA VAL A 383 7.44 -17.65 -5.84
C VAL A 383 7.83 -17.90 -4.38
N ASN A 384 8.94 -17.33 -3.92
CA ASN A 384 9.43 -17.54 -2.56
C ASN A 384 8.59 -16.80 -1.49
N ALA A 385 8.04 -15.62 -1.80
CA ALA A 385 7.11 -14.90 -0.93
C ALA A 385 5.82 -15.70 -0.73
N ASN A 386 5.21 -16.17 -1.82
CA ASN A 386 4.00 -17.00 -1.75
C ASN A 386 4.26 -18.32 -1.01
N ALA A 387 5.38 -18.98 -1.26
CA ALA A 387 5.78 -20.21 -0.54
C ALA A 387 6.05 -19.97 0.96
N ALA A 388 6.35 -18.73 1.37
CA ALA A 388 6.43 -18.33 2.78
C ALA A 388 5.05 -17.91 3.35
N GLY A 389 4.00 -17.89 2.54
CA GLY A 389 2.65 -17.48 2.91
C GLY A 389 2.47 -15.96 2.99
N ALA A 390 3.23 -15.19 2.23
CA ALA A 390 3.04 -13.76 2.04
C ALA A 390 2.46 -13.49 0.65
N ALA A 391 1.60 -12.49 0.54
CA ALA A 391 1.21 -11.95 -0.76
C ALA A 391 2.40 -11.20 -1.38
N TYR A 392 2.43 -11.15 -2.71
CA TYR A 392 3.44 -10.39 -3.45
C TYR A 392 2.75 -9.34 -4.31
N TRP A 393 3.24 -8.11 -4.26
CA TRP A 393 2.81 -7.02 -5.14
C TRP A 393 3.94 -6.67 -6.09
N ASP A 394 3.67 -6.77 -7.39
CA ASP A 394 4.66 -6.57 -8.44
C ASP A 394 4.78 -5.10 -8.83
N LEU A 395 5.63 -4.35 -8.11
CA LEU A 395 5.89 -2.94 -8.43
C LEU A 395 6.49 -2.76 -9.82
N TYR A 396 7.36 -3.68 -10.26
CA TYR A 396 7.92 -3.64 -11.61
C TYR A 396 6.84 -3.73 -12.69
N GLY A 397 5.94 -4.71 -12.57
CA GLY A 397 4.81 -4.87 -13.48
C GLY A 397 3.85 -3.67 -13.43
N ALA A 398 3.52 -3.19 -12.24
CA ALA A 398 2.64 -2.03 -12.04
C ALA A 398 3.21 -0.73 -12.62
N MET A 399 4.54 -0.58 -12.68
CA MET A 399 5.20 0.55 -13.33
C MET A 399 5.16 0.51 -14.86
N GLY A 400 4.87 -0.64 -15.46
CA GLY A 400 4.90 -0.87 -16.91
C GLY A 400 5.96 -1.88 -17.37
N GLY A 401 6.69 -2.51 -16.47
CA GLY A 401 7.65 -3.57 -16.78
C GLY A 401 8.96 -3.08 -17.40
N TRP A 402 9.40 -3.77 -18.45
CA TRP A 402 10.69 -3.52 -19.10
C TRP A 402 10.83 -2.10 -19.61
N ASN A 403 11.90 -1.40 -19.20
CA ASN A 403 12.23 0.00 -19.48
C ASN A 403 11.30 1.04 -18.83
N SER A 404 10.37 0.65 -17.99
CA SER A 404 9.47 1.61 -17.33
C SER A 404 10.24 2.65 -16.48
N MET A 405 11.37 2.31 -15.88
CA MET A 405 12.20 3.28 -15.17
C MET A 405 12.74 4.37 -16.10
N VAL A 406 13.11 4.01 -17.32
CA VAL A 406 13.57 4.99 -18.34
C VAL A 406 12.43 5.92 -18.72
N ASP A 407 11.22 5.37 -18.90
CA ASP A 407 10.03 6.16 -19.22
C ASP A 407 9.64 7.08 -18.05
N TRP A 408 9.74 6.61 -16.81
CA TRP A 408 9.44 7.39 -15.62
C TRP A 408 10.43 8.55 -15.40
N VAL A 409 11.72 8.34 -15.73
CA VAL A 409 12.73 9.42 -15.71
C VAL A 409 12.41 10.48 -16.77
N ASN A 410 11.98 10.06 -17.95
CA ASN A 410 11.70 10.93 -19.10
C ASN A 410 10.28 11.51 -19.10
N SER A 411 9.42 11.11 -18.18
CA SER A 411 8.06 11.65 -18.07
C SER A 411 8.07 13.15 -17.74
N ASN A 412 7.00 13.84 -18.07
CA ASN A 412 6.86 15.28 -17.74
C ASN A 412 5.59 15.53 -16.91
N PRO A 413 5.73 15.88 -15.63
CA PRO A 413 6.97 15.97 -14.85
C PRO A 413 7.57 14.59 -14.51
N PRO A 414 8.90 14.52 -14.24
CA PRO A 414 9.59 13.25 -13.99
C PRO A 414 9.03 12.52 -12.77
N LEU A 415 8.80 11.21 -12.89
CA LEU A 415 8.38 10.31 -11.80
C LEU A 415 9.58 9.61 -11.14
N ALA A 416 10.71 9.52 -11.81
CA ALA A 416 11.95 8.97 -11.25
C ALA A 416 13.13 9.93 -11.40
N GLY A 417 14.15 9.75 -10.56
CA GLY A 417 15.37 10.53 -10.56
C GLY A 417 16.31 10.14 -11.70
N SER A 418 17.24 11.04 -12.04
CA SER A 418 18.25 10.81 -13.07
C SER A 418 19.26 9.69 -12.74
N ASP A 419 19.22 9.17 -11.52
CA ASP A 419 19.97 7.98 -11.10
C ASP A 419 19.34 6.67 -11.62
N HIS A 420 18.11 6.73 -12.15
CA HIS A 420 17.34 5.59 -12.65
C HIS A 420 17.11 4.48 -11.61
N VAL A 421 17.01 4.86 -10.36
CA VAL A 421 16.78 3.98 -9.20
C VAL A 421 15.68 4.53 -8.30
N HIS A 422 15.84 5.79 -7.85
CA HIS A 422 14.93 6.38 -6.87
C HIS A 422 13.81 7.17 -7.54
N PHE A 423 12.64 7.08 -6.93
CA PHE A 423 11.49 7.89 -7.35
C PHE A 423 11.66 9.36 -6.96
N THR A 424 11.13 10.26 -7.77
CA THR A 424 10.82 11.61 -7.32
C THR A 424 9.68 11.56 -6.29
N ARG A 425 9.41 12.67 -5.61
CA ARG A 425 8.24 12.76 -4.72
C ARG A 425 6.95 12.32 -5.43
N ARG A 426 6.70 12.81 -6.66
CA ARG A 426 5.53 12.43 -7.47
C ARG A 426 5.50 10.95 -7.81
N GLY A 427 6.64 10.39 -8.19
CA GLY A 427 6.73 8.96 -8.45
C GLY A 427 6.43 8.12 -7.22
N SER A 428 6.93 8.52 -6.06
CA SER A 428 6.64 7.85 -4.79
C SER A 428 5.15 7.95 -4.41
N GLU A 429 4.54 9.13 -4.61
CA GLU A 429 3.10 9.33 -4.42
C GLU A 429 2.31 8.42 -5.37
N LYS A 430 2.71 8.34 -6.65
CA LYS A 430 2.09 7.45 -7.64
C LYS A 430 2.18 5.96 -7.25
N VAL A 431 3.33 5.52 -6.74
CA VAL A 431 3.50 4.14 -6.24
C VAL A 431 2.55 3.87 -5.06
N GLY A 432 2.48 4.81 -4.11
CA GLY A 432 1.57 4.70 -2.97
C GLY A 432 0.10 4.64 -3.39
N GLU A 433 -0.31 5.45 -4.37
CA GLU A 433 -1.64 5.43 -4.97
C GLU A 433 -1.94 4.07 -5.62
N MET A 434 -1.07 3.59 -6.52
CA MET A 434 -1.26 2.29 -7.19
C MET A 434 -1.41 1.13 -6.20
N PHE A 435 -0.59 1.12 -5.13
CA PHE A 435 -0.70 0.10 -4.09
C PHE A 435 -2.04 0.21 -3.34
N SER A 436 -2.41 1.42 -2.95
CA SER A 436 -3.65 1.66 -2.18
C SER A 436 -4.89 1.34 -3.00
N ASP A 437 -4.92 1.74 -4.27
CA ASP A 437 -6.02 1.44 -5.18
C ASP A 437 -6.21 -0.06 -5.35
N SER A 438 -5.10 -0.79 -5.56
CA SER A 438 -5.13 -2.25 -5.61
C SER A 438 -5.66 -2.84 -4.31
N PHE A 439 -5.12 -2.43 -3.15
CA PHE A 439 -5.50 -2.96 -1.86
C PHE A 439 -6.98 -2.70 -1.54
N LEU A 440 -7.46 -1.49 -1.81
CA LEU A 440 -8.85 -1.12 -1.58
C LEU A 440 -9.81 -1.82 -2.55
N LEU A 441 -9.37 -2.18 -3.76
CA LEU A 441 -10.18 -2.99 -4.67
C LEU A 441 -10.41 -4.41 -4.12
N TYR A 442 -9.39 -5.05 -3.50
CA TYR A 442 -9.56 -6.31 -2.79
C TYR A 442 -10.51 -6.17 -1.58
N TYR A 443 -10.44 -5.05 -0.88
CA TYR A 443 -11.37 -4.75 0.22
C TYR A 443 -12.81 -4.60 -0.30
N ASP A 444 -13.03 -3.86 -1.38
CA ASP A 444 -14.36 -3.68 -1.97
C ASP A 444 -14.94 -5.02 -2.46
N HIS A 445 -14.11 -5.88 -3.05
CA HIS A 445 -14.50 -7.24 -3.41
C HIS A 445 -14.86 -8.09 -2.17
N TYR A 446 -14.09 -7.99 -1.07
CA TYR A 446 -14.44 -8.62 0.20
C TYR A 446 -15.82 -8.15 0.69
N LYS A 447 -16.09 -6.85 0.68
CA LYS A 447 -17.41 -6.29 1.07
C LYS A 447 -18.53 -6.80 0.19
N LEU A 448 -18.30 -6.96 -1.11
CA LEU A 448 -19.29 -7.51 -2.04
C LEU A 448 -19.59 -8.99 -1.71
N ARG A 449 -18.58 -9.80 -1.40
CA ARG A 449 -18.75 -11.21 -0.98
C ARG A 449 -19.51 -11.34 0.34
N LYS A 450 -19.30 -10.43 1.28
CA LYS A 450 -19.97 -10.45 2.61
C LYS A 450 -21.41 -9.94 2.58
N ARG A 451 -21.85 -9.26 1.51
CA ARG A 451 -23.25 -8.83 1.31
C ARG A 451 -24.16 -9.96 0.79
N LYS A 452 -23.59 -11.04 0.29
CA LYS A 452 -24.29 -12.26 -0.14
C LYS A 452 -24.48 -13.21 1.03
#